data_dcddd5e1bc43baef509543fddb3951f0
#
_entry.id   dcddd5e1bc43baef509543fddb3951f0
#
_cell.length_a   1.000
_cell.length_b   1.000
_cell.length_c   1.000
_cell.angle_alpha   90.00
_cell.angle_beta   90.00
_cell.angle_gamma   90.00
#
_symmetry.space_group_name_H-M   'P 1'
#
loop_
_entity.id
_entity.type
_entity.pdbx_description
1 polymer ?
#
loop_
_entity_poly.entity_id
_entity_poly.type
_entity_poly.pdbx_seq_one_letter_code
_entity_poly.pdbx_strand_id
1 'polypeptide(L)'
;MKKLVPSFARMIGLIGFVLMLGFATVKAQAPAQREPAPDVPDAIQVPAGLEVVVYAHANGSQIYTCQAAADGKFAWTLKAPDAELHDRKDKVIGQHSAGPSWKLKDGSEVAGKAVAHVDSLDVDSIPWLLVNVVSHAGNGQLSSVTTIQRVHTHGGKPPAEGCDSAHLNSETKSAYTADYYFYAPAK
;
A
#
# COMPACT_ATOMS: atom_id res chain seq x y z
N MET A 1 -29.74 97.56 26.03
CA MET A 1 -28.95 96.41 26.49
C MET A 1 -29.19 95.26 25.52
N LYS A 2 -28.30 95.03 24.57
CA LYS A 2 -28.42 93.98 23.52
C LYS A 2 -27.59 92.80 24.01
N LYS A 3 -28.26 91.61 24.13
CA LYS A 3 -27.59 90.39 24.43
C LYS A 3 -27.18 89.71 23.14
N LEU A 4 -25.90 89.48 22.99
CA LEU A 4 -25.33 88.63 21.92
C LEU A 4 -25.57 87.15 22.21
N VAL A 5 -26.03 86.37 21.19
CA VAL A 5 -26.14 84.93 21.22
C VAL A 5 -25.03 84.40 20.35
N PRO A 6 -24.16 83.45 20.80
CA PRO A 6 -23.15 82.84 19.95
C PRO A 6 -23.76 81.65 19.10
N SER A 7 -23.45 81.71 17.83
CA SER A 7 -23.79 80.71 16.84
C SER A 7 -22.89 79.47 17.01
N PHE A 8 -23.52 78.24 17.20
CA PHE A 8 -22.83 77.00 17.22
C PHE A 8 -22.73 76.45 15.79
N ALA A 9 -21.52 76.40 15.22
CA ALA A 9 -21.22 75.76 13.97
C ALA A 9 -21.20 74.19 14.17
N ARG A 10 -22.10 73.47 13.49
CA ARG A 10 -22.12 72.01 13.42
C ARG A 10 -21.04 71.51 12.46
N MET A 11 -20.02 70.93 13.00
CA MET A 11 -19.00 70.22 12.25
C MET A 11 -19.54 68.79 11.96
N ILE A 12 -19.89 68.51 10.69
CA ILE A 12 -20.29 67.22 10.23
C ILE A 12 -19.02 66.40 9.88
N GLY A 13 -18.66 65.48 10.76
CA GLY A 13 -17.56 64.54 10.51
C GLY A 13 -18.00 63.42 9.55
N LEU A 14 -17.43 63.41 8.35
CA LEU A 14 -17.54 62.28 7.43
C LEU A 14 -16.68 61.15 7.99
N ILE A 15 -17.33 60.08 8.51
CA ILE A 15 -16.68 58.82 8.83
C ILE A 15 -16.59 58.01 7.53
N GLY A 16 -15.41 58.01 6.92
CA GLY A 16 -15.12 57.14 5.79
C GLY A 16 -15.02 55.68 6.23
N PHE A 17 -16.01 54.87 5.87
CA PHE A 17 -15.96 53.42 6.09
C PHE A 17 -15.09 52.77 5.00
N VAL A 18 -13.83 52.47 5.35
CA VAL A 18 -12.93 51.75 4.46
C VAL A 18 -13.30 50.27 4.51
N LEU A 19 -13.98 49.81 3.47
CA LEU A 19 -14.31 48.37 3.25
C LEU A 19 -13.03 47.64 2.86
N MET A 20 -12.37 46.98 3.82
CA MET A 20 -11.24 46.07 3.54
C MET A 20 -11.79 44.78 2.91
N LEU A 21 -11.76 44.69 1.59
CA LEU A 21 -11.96 43.40 0.90
C LEU A 21 -10.77 42.48 1.17
N GLY A 22 -10.94 41.57 2.12
CA GLY A 22 -9.98 40.49 2.36
C GLY A 22 -10.01 39.51 1.18
N PHE A 23 -9.00 39.51 0.32
CA PHE A 23 -8.80 38.46 -0.66
C PHE A 23 -8.35 37.20 0.07
N ALA A 24 -9.27 36.24 0.27
CA ALA A 24 -8.93 34.88 0.68
C ALA A 24 -8.16 34.20 -0.44
N THR A 25 -6.86 34.04 -0.29
CA THR A 25 -6.04 33.23 -1.20
C THR A 25 -6.41 31.77 -0.99
N VAL A 26 -7.21 31.22 -1.88
CA VAL A 26 -7.43 29.76 -1.97
C VAL A 26 -6.11 29.15 -2.43
N LYS A 27 -5.37 28.52 -1.50
CA LYS A 27 -4.24 27.67 -1.86
C LYS A 27 -4.78 26.49 -2.64
N ALA A 28 -4.58 26.50 -3.96
CA ALA A 28 -4.79 25.32 -4.78
C ALA A 28 -3.87 24.21 -4.24
N GLN A 29 -4.44 23.15 -3.69
CA GLN A 29 -3.72 21.96 -3.30
C GLN A 29 -3.19 21.30 -4.57
N ALA A 30 -1.86 21.18 -4.69
CA ALA A 30 -1.27 20.40 -5.77
C ALA A 30 -1.88 18.99 -5.75
N PRO A 31 -2.22 18.40 -6.92
CA PRO A 31 -2.74 17.04 -6.97
C PRO A 31 -1.73 16.12 -6.27
N ALA A 32 -2.23 15.24 -5.39
CA ALA A 32 -1.40 14.24 -4.73
C ALA A 32 -0.64 13.47 -5.81
N GLN A 33 0.69 13.46 -5.74
CA GLN A 33 1.51 12.68 -6.67
C GLN A 33 1.10 11.22 -6.52
N ARG A 34 0.58 10.63 -7.60
CA ARG A 34 0.26 9.20 -7.64
C ARG A 34 1.55 8.41 -7.59
N GLU A 35 1.55 7.30 -6.88
CA GLU A 35 2.65 6.36 -6.87
C GLU A 35 2.84 5.80 -8.29
N PRO A 36 4.03 5.91 -8.90
CA PRO A 36 4.28 5.34 -10.21
C PRO A 36 4.25 3.81 -10.15
N ALA A 37 3.73 3.19 -11.21
CA ALA A 37 3.84 1.75 -11.38
C ALA A 37 5.32 1.35 -11.57
N PRO A 38 5.73 0.16 -11.08
CA PRO A 38 7.07 -0.34 -11.30
C PRO A 38 7.29 -0.74 -12.76
N ASP A 39 8.54 -0.68 -13.22
CA ASP A 39 8.94 -1.28 -14.50
C ASP A 39 9.07 -2.79 -14.33
N VAL A 40 8.33 -3.55 -15.13
CA VAL A 40 8.22 -5.01 -15.00
C VAL A 40 8.18 -5.70 -16.37
N PRO A 41 8.63 -6.96 -16.45
CA PRO A 41 8.42 -7.78 -17.65
C PRO A 41 6.95 -7.93 -18.05
N ASP A 42 6.69 -8.05 -19.37
CA ASP A 42 5.34 -8.15 -19.95
C ASP A 42 4.47 -9.24 -19.29
N ALA A 43 5.08 -10.34 -18.89
CA ALA A 43 4.37 -11.49 -18.28
C ALA A 43 3.63 -11.14 -16.99
N ILE A 44 4.04 -10.09 -16.28
CA ILE A 44 3.41 -9.63 -15.04
C ILE A 44 2.93 -8.17 -15.13
N GLN A 45 2.79 -7.64 -16.33
CA GLN A 45 2.20 -6.31 -16.52
C GLN A 45 0.73 -6.28 -16.09
N VAL A 46 0.34 -5.18 -15.48
CA VAL A 46 -1.03 -4.93 -15.06
C VAL A 46 -1.87 -4.52 -16.27
N PRO A 47 -3.13 -4.99 -16.40
CA PRO A 47 -4.02 -4.56 -17.46
C PRO A 47 -4.16 -3.03 -17.56
N ALA A 48 -4.30 -2.50 -18.78
CA ALA A 48 -4.53 -1.08 -19.00
C ALA A 48 -5.80 -0.59 -18.27
N GLY A 49 -5.82 0.69 -17.90
CA GLY A 49 -6.95 1.31 -17.19
C GLY A 49 -6.93 1.15 -15.67
N LEU A 50 -5.88 0.55 -15.12
CA LEU A 50 -5.64 0.49 -13.67
C LEU A 50 -4.54 1.48 -13.27
N GLU A 51 -4.64 2.01 -12.06
CA GLU A 51 -3.64 2.90 -11.45
C GLU A 51 -3.25 2.41 -10.06
N VAL A 52 -2.03 2.72 -9.62
CA VAL A 52 -1.56 2.39 -8.27
C VAL A 52 -2.29 3.28 -7.27
N VAL A 53 -2.97 2.65 -6.32
CA VAL A 53 -3.69 3.35 -5.23
C VAL A 53 -3.01 3.16 -3.88
N VAL A 54 -2.23 2.10 -3.69
CA VAL A 54 -1.43 1.84 -2.49
C VAL A 54 -0.09 1.23 -2.90
N TYR A 55 0.96 1.67 -2.24
CA TYR A 55 2.28 1.03 -2.22
C TYR A 55 2.55 0.53 -0.81
N ALA A 56 3.17 -0.64 -0.70
CA ALA A 56 3.67 -1.15 0.56
C ALA A 56 4.97 -1.94 0.38
N HIS A 57 5.95 -1.67 1.23
CA HIS A 57 7.15 -2.49 1.41
C HIS A 57 6.87 -3.54 2.48
N ALA A 58 6.98 -4.82 2.11
CA ALA A 58 6.85 -5.93 3.04
C ALA A 58 8.20 -6.29 3.65
N ASN A 59 8.22 -6.49 4.96
CA ASN A 59 9.35 -7.03 5.71
C ASN A 59 8.87 -8.11 6.67
N GLY A 60 9.38 -9.34 6.52
CA GLY A 60 8.93 -10.46 7.32
C GLY A 60 9.51 -11.80 6.88
N SER A 61 8.68 -12.83 6.88
CA SER A 61 9.11 -14.20 6.57
C SER A 61 8.09 -14.94 5.70
N GLN A 62 8.60 -15.85 4.87
CA GLN A 62 7.82 -16.95 4.30
C GLN A 62 7.92 -18.13 5.26
N ILE A 63 6.79 -18.68 5.68
CA ILE A 63 6.72 -19.85 6.55
C ILE A 63 6.55 -21.09 5.69
N TYR A 64 7.38 -22.07 5.89
CA TYR A 64 7.35 -23.35 5.20
C TYR A 64 7.10 -24.48 6.18
N THR A 65 6.38 -25.50 5.74
CA THR A 65 6.17 -26.76 6.47
C THR A 65 6.84 -27.89 5.69
N CYS A 66 7.60 -28.73 6.38
CA CYS A 66 8.16 -29.94 5.80
C CYS A 66 7.04 -30.97 5.55
N GLN A 67 6.85 -31.35 4.30
CA GLN A 67 5.79 -32.27 3.88
C GLN A 67 6.35 -33.43 3.06
N ALA A 68 5.72 -34.60 3.21
CA ALA A 68 5.98 -35.74 2.32
C ALA A 68 5.17 -35.57 1.04
N ALA A 69 5.83 -35.67 -0.11
CA ALA A 69 5.18 -35.73 -1.40
C ALA A 69 4.71 -37.18 -1.72
N ALA A 70 3.84 -37.32 -2.70
CA ALA A 70 3.28 -38.63 -3.12
C ALA A 70 4.35 -39.60 -3.61
N ASP A 71 5.49 -39.14 -4.08
CA ASP A 71 6.65 -39.93 -4.51
C ASP A 71 7.58 -40.37 -3.35
N GLY A 72 7.20 -40.08 -2.10
CA GLY A 72 7.96 -40.40 -0.89
C GLY A 72 9.10 -39.43 -0.58
N LYS A 73 9.31 -38.38 -1.40
CA LYS A 73 10.29 -37.34 -1.09
C LYS A 73 9.72 -36.36 -0.10
N PHE A 74 10.62 -35.69 0.60
CA PHE A 74 10.28 -34.62 1.55
C PHE A 74 10.67 -33.28 0.95
N ALA A 75 9.81 -32.26 1.13
CA ALA A 75 10.07 -30.91 0.65
C ALA A 75 9.42 -29.87 1.58
N TRP A 76 10.09 -28.72 1.68
CA TRP A 76 9.52 -27.54 2.27
C TRP A 76 8.42 -26.97 1.39
N THR A 77 7.18 -26.96 1.86
CA THR A 77 6.01 -26.41 1.15
C THR A 77 5.61 -25.10 1.80
N LEU A 78 5.38 -24.06 1.00
CA LEU A 78 4.93 -22.76 1.50
C LEU A 78 3.60 -22.93 2.24
N LYS A 79 3.58 -22.53 3.52
CA LYS A 79 2.40 -22.49 4.37
C LYS A 79 1.73 -21.11 4.30
N ALA A 80 2.49 -20.05 4.55
CA ALA A 80 1.99 -18.68 4.61
C ALA A 80 3.11 -17.64 4.60
N PRO A 81 2.86 -16.43 4.11
CA PRO A 81 3.64 -15.26 4.49
C PRO A 81 3.25 -14.78 5.89
N ASP A 82 4.18 -14.08 6.54
CA ASP A 82 4.00 -13.36 7.81
C ASP A 82 4.89 -12.11 7.75
N ALA A 83 4.33 -10.97 7.32
CA ALA A 83 5.10 -9.76 7.10
C ALA A 83 4.33 -8.48 7.44
N GLU A 84 5.04 -7.51 8.00
CA GLU A 84 4.55 -6.14 8.13
C GLU A 84 4.59 -5.43 6.77
N LEU A 85 3.64 -4.54 6.55
CA LEU A 85 3.55 -3.67 5.38
C LEU A 85 3.87 -2.25 5.80
N HIS A 86 4.86 -1.63 5.15
CA HIS A 86 5.35 -0.29 5.45
C HIS A 86 5.10 0.64 4.27
N ASP A 87 4.74 1.89 4.54
CA ASP A 87 4.66 2.93 3.51
C ASP A 87 6.05 3.49 3.14
N ARG A 88 6.11 4.45 2.20
CA ARG A 88 7.37 5.12 1.78
C ARG A 88 8.10 5.87 2.90
N LYS A 89 7.48 6.05 4.05
CA LYS A 89 8.05 6.70 5.24
C LYS A 89 8.41 5.69 6.33
N ASP A 90 8.46 4.42 5.97
CA ASP A 90 8.72 3.28 6.87
C ASP A 90 7.71 3.15 8.02
N LYS A 91 6.50 3.70 7.84
CA LYS A 91 5.42 3.53 8.80
C LYS A 91 4.68 2.24 8.52
N VAL A 92 4.49 1.39 9.53
CA VAL A 92 3.66 0.19 9.44
C VAL A 92 2.21 0.57 9.15
N ILE A 93 1.71 0.19 7.99
CA ILE A 93 0.35 0.45 7.49
C ILE A 93 -0.54 -0.78 7.48
N GLY A 94 0.02 -2.00 7.63
CA GLY A 94 -0.77 -3.23 7.57
C GLY A 94 0.07 -4.48 7.74
N GLN A 95 -0.51 -5.62 7.34
CA GLN A 95 0.11 -6.95 7.38
C GLN A 95 -0.23 -7.75 6.13
N HIS A 96 0.69 -8.64 5.76
CA HIS A 96 0.52 -9.68 4.75
C HIS A 96 0.59 -11.05 5.42
N SER A 97 -0.44 -11.85 5.24
CA SER A 97 -0.62 -13.11 5.96
C SER A 97 -1.22 -14.22 5.08
N ALA A 98 -1.54 -15.36 5.71
CA ALA A 98 -2.11 -16.52 5.03
C ALA A 98 -3.35 -16.17 4.19
N GLY A 99 -3.48 -16.91 3.07
CA GLY A 99 -4.62 -16.77 2.17
C GLY A 99 -4.28 -16.69 0.68
N PRO A 100 -3.24 -16.01 0.19
CA PRO A 100 -2.54 -14.85 0.73
C PRO A 100 -3.48 -13.64 0.87
N SER A 101 -3.36 -12.93 1.98
CA SER A 101 -4.17 -11.74 2.26
C SER A 101 -3.31 -10.54 2.65
N TRP A 102 -3.83 -9.34 2.39
CA TRP A 102 -3.25 -8.05 2.78
C TRP A 102 -4.31 -7.26 3.52
N LYS A 103 -4.00 -6.89 4.75
CA LYS A 103 -4.90 -6.12 5.62
C LYS A 103 -4.23 -4.84 6.04
N LEU A 104 -4.87 -3.70 5.78
CA LEU A 104 -4.40 -2.40 6.22
C LEU A 104 -4.99 -2.00 7.59
N LYS A 105 -4.32 -1.04 8.25
CA LYS A 105 -4.77 -0.50 9.55
C LYS A 105 -6.07 0.28 9.47
N ASP A 106 -6.50 0.69 8.27
CA ASP A 106 -7.81 1.32 8.03
C ASP A 106 -8.98 0.31 8.06
N GLY A 107 -8.68 -0.98 8.21
CA GLY A 107 -9.64 -2.07 8.30
C GLY A 107 -9.96 -2.73 6.96
N SER A 108 -9.49 -2.19 5.84
CA SER A 108 -9.66 -2.83 4.53
C SER A 108 -8.74 -4.02 4.37
N GLU A 109 -9.24 -5.06 3.71
CA GLU A 109 -8.53 -6.31 3.48
C GLU A 109 -8.87 -6.87 2.10
N VAL A 110 -7.88 -7.47 1.44
CA VAL A 110 -8.05 -8.23 0.21
C VAL A 110 -7.35 -9.58 0.32
N ALA A 111 -7.94 -10.61 -0.30
CA ALA A 111 -7.25 -11.86 -0.58
C ALA A 111 -7.04 -12.00 -2.08
N GLY A 112 -5.95 -12.66 -2.48
CA GLY A 112 -5.56 -12.75 -3.86
C GLY A 112 -5.16 -14.15 -4.31
N LYS A 113 -5.06 -14.32 -5.65
CA LYS A 113 -4.54 -15.51 -6.29
C LYS A 113 -3.50 -15.10 -7.32
N ALA A 114 -2.28 -15.64 -7.22
CA ALA A 114 -1.26 -15.43 -8.25
C ALA A 114 -1.73 -16.01 -9.59
N VAL A 115 -1.62 -15.23 -10.65
CA VAL A 115 -2.04 -15.59 -12.02
C VAL A 115 -0.87 -15.62 -13.00
N ALA A 116 0.22 -14.93 -12.67
CA ALA A 116 1.46 -14.97 -13.43
C ALA A 116 2.66 -14.72 -12.51
N HIS A 117 3.84 -15.13 -12.94
CA HIS A 117 5.09 -14.89 -12.24
C HIS A 117 6.27 -14.78 -13.22
N VAL A 118 7.32 -14.14 -12.75
CA VAL A 118 8.66 -14.17 -13.35
C VAL A 118 9.67 -14.36 -12.24
N ASP A 119 10.81 -14.96 -12.57
CA ASP A 119 11.90 -15.09 -11.59
C ASP A 119 12.36 -13.71 -11.13
N SER A 120 12.78 -13.63 -9.87
CA SER A 120 13.42 -12.44 -9.34
C SER A 120 14.76 -12.19 -10.03
N LEU A 121 15.14 -10.92 -10.15
CA LEU A 121 16.49 -10.55 -10.56
C LEU A 121 17.56 -11.05 -9.59
N ASP A 122 17.20 -11.20 -8.32
CA ASP A 122 17.98 -11.87 -7.29
C ASP A 122 17.66 -13.36 -7.30
N VAL A 123 18.61 -14.18 -7.72
CA VAL A 123 18.45 -15.64 -7.89
C VAL A 123 18.10 -16.39 -6.61
N ASP A 124 18.43 -15.80 -5.45
CA ASP A 124 18.11 -16.39 -4.14
C ASP A 124 16.77 -15.94 -3.58
N SER A 125 16.00 -15.20 -4.37
CA SER A 125 14.73 -14.62 -3.95
C SER A 125 13.52 -15.32 -4.55
N ILE A 126 12.38 -15.20 -3.84
CA ILE A 126 11.09 -15.68 -4.35
C ILE A 126 10.67 -14.88 -5.59
N PRO A 127 9.88 -15.47 -6.51
CA PRO A 127 9.48 -14.85 -7.78
C PRO A 127 8.69 -13.55 -7.59
N TRP A 128 8.75 -12.69 -8.60
CA TRP A 128 7.80 -11.58 -8.75
C TRP A 128 6.45 -12.13 -9.23
N LEU A 129 5.35 -11.50 -8.83
CA LEU A 129 4.01 -12.02 -9.10
C LEU A 129 3.08 -10.93 -9.65
N LEU A 130 2.18 -11.36 -10.53
CA LEU A 130 0.89 -10.71 -10.78
C LEU A 130 -0.19 -11.49 -10.02
N VAL A 131 -1.00 -10.79 -9.24
CA VAL A 131 -2.03 -11.36 -8.37
C VAL A 131 -3.37 -10.72 -8.68
N ASN A 132 -4.39 -11.53 -8.95
CA ASN A 132 -5.76 -11.06 -9.00
C ASN A 132 -6.39 -11.10 -7.61
N VAL A 133 -7.10 -10.04 -7.24
CA VAL A 133 -7.90 -10.01 -6.02
C VAL A 133 -9.13 -10.88 -6.22
N VAL A 134 -9.39 -11.76 -5.26
CA VAL A 134 -10.51 -12.71 -5.29
C VAL A 134 -11.56 -12.43 -4.22
N SER A 135 -11.23 -11.64 -3.20
CA SER A 135 -12.19 -11.21 -2.19
C SER A 135 -11.75 -9.90 -1.51
N HIS A 136 -12.75 -9.19 -0.98
CA HIS A 136 -12.59 -7.95 -0.21
C HIS A 136 -13.30 -8.09 1.13
N ALA A 137 -12.76 -7.45 2.18
CA ALA A 137 -13.42 -7.26 3.46
C ALA A 137 -13.09 -5.87 4.03
N GLY A 138 -13.97 -5.34 4.86
CA GLY A 138 -13.85 -4.00 5.43
C GLY A 138 -13.94 -2.89 4.40
N ASN A 139 -13.78 -1.64 4.87
CA ASN A 139 -13.77 -0.44 4.03
C ASN A 139 -12.46 0.32 4.22
N GLY A 140 -11.91 0.85 3.12
CA GLY A 140 -10.68 1.64 3.15
C GLY A 140 -9.96 1.62 1.81
N GLN A 141 -8.65 1.81 1.83
CA GLN A 141 -7.83 1.99 0.63
C GLN A 141 -7.82 0.77 -0.30
N LEU A 142 -8.02 -0.45 0.24
CA LEU A 142 -8.06 -1.68 -0.56
C LEU A 142 -9.44 -2.02 -1.13
N SER A 143 -10.50 -1.28 -0.82
CA SER A 143 -11.88 -1.63 -1.20
C SER A 143 -12.13 -1.72 -2.71
N SER A 144 -11.35 -1.01 -3.52
CA SER A 144 -11.48 -1.00 -4.99
C SER A 144 -10.32 -1.70 -5.71
N VAL A 145 -9.39 -2.30 -4.97
CA VAL A 145 -8.21 -2.96 -5.55
C VAL A 145 -8.63 -4.24 -6.27
N THR A 146 -8.19 -4.40 -7.51
CA THR A 146 -8.49 -5.59 -8.33
C THR A 146 -7.26 -6.42 -8.64
N THR A 147 -6.09 -5.79 -8.60
CA THR A 147 -4.83 -6.42 -9.00
C THR A 147 -3.70 -5.97 -8.07
N ILE A 148 -2.77 -6.86 -7.80
CA ILE A 148 -1.59 -6.60 -6.98
C ILE A 148 -0.36 -7.11 -7.72
N GLN A 149 0.73 -6.35 -7.69
CA GLN A 149 2.06 -6.84 -8.08
C GLN A 149 2.93 -7.02 -6.83
N ARG A 150 3.67 -8.13 -6.78
CA ARG A 150 4.81 -8.33 -5.89
C ARG A 150 6.07 -8.27 -6.73
N VAL A 151 6.95 -7.34 -6.44
CA VAL A 151 8.21 -7.10 -7.16
C VAL A 151 9.36 -6.84 -6.18
N HIS A 152 10.57 -6.66 -6.68
CA HIS A 152 11.78 -6.32 -5.90
C HIS A 152 11.94 -7.22 -4.67
N THR A 153 11.76 -8.52 -4.87
CA THR A 153 11.86 -9.52 -3.81
C THR A 153 13.31 -9.77 -3.45
N HIS A 154 13.58 -9.91 -2.14
CA HIS A 154 14.85 -10.37 -1.60
C HIS A 154 14.60 -11.50 -0.60
N GLY A 155 15.30 -12.62 -0.77
CA GLY A 155 15.18 -13.80 0.08
C GLY A 155 13.83 -14.53 -0.04
N GLY A 156 13.42 -15.19 1.01
CA GLY A 156 12.13 -15.86 1.13
C GLY A 156 12.06 -17.27 0.55
N LYS A 157 13.10 -17.77 -0.12
CA LYS A 157 13.13 -19.19 -0.58
C LYS A 157 13.20 -20.15 0.61
N PRO A 158 12.65 -21.35 0.47
CA PRO A 158 12.80 -22.39 1.49
C PRO A 158 14.27 -22.80 1.61
N PRO A 159 14.70 -23.31 2.79
CA PRO A 159 16.01 -23.93 2.90
C PRO A 159 16.18 -25.09 1.91
N ALA A 160 17.41 -25.28 1.44
CA ALA A 160 17.71 -26.40 0.52
C ALA A 160 17.68 -27.76 1.22
N GLU A 161 17.87 -27.77 2.56
CA GLU A 161 18.03 -28.97 3.37
C GLU A 161 17.12 -28.92 4.61
N GLY A 162 17.14 -29.98 5.43
CA GLY A 162 16.47 -30.03 6.74
C GLY A 162 15.00 -30.47 6.67
N CYS A 163 14.49 -30.84 5.49
CA CYS A 163 13.18 -31.50 5.38
C CYS A 163 13.36 -32.97 5.02
N ASP A 164 13.11 -33.84 5.98
CA ASP A 164 13.22 -35.30 5.89
C ASP A 164 12.16 -35.97 6.80
N SER A 165 12.20 -37.28 6.89
CA SER A 165 11.25 -38.06 7.69
C SER A 165 11.29 -37.74 9.20
N ALA A 166 12.42 -37.27 9.72
CA ALA A 166 12.56 -36.88 11.13
C ALA A 166 11.97 -35.49 11.40
N HIS A 167 11.85 -34.68 10.37
CA HIS A 167 11.35 -33.29 10.46
C HIS A 167 9.95 -33.12 9.85
N LEU A 168 9.23 -34.19 9.57
CA LEU A 168 7.88 -34.13 9.02
C LEU A 168 6.97 -33.25 9.89
N ASN A 169 6.22 -32.32 9.25
CA ASN A 169 5.38 -31.30 9.87
C ASN A 169 6.11 -30.22 10.66
N SER A 170 7.44 -30.23 10.72
CA SER A 170 8.17 -29.11 11.28
C SER A 170 8.03 -27.86 10.40
N GLU A 171 8.19 -26.70 11.00
CA GLU A 171 8.10 -25.41 10.31
C GLU A 171 9.44 -24.68 10.32
N THR A 172 9.68 -23.91 9.28
CA THR A 172 10.82 -22.99 9.19
C THR A 172 10.37 -21.65 8.65
N LYS A 173 11.11 -20.58 8.99
CA LYS A 173 10.88 -19.22 8.50
C LYS A 173 12.06 -18.78 7.66
N SER A 174 11.80 -18.31 6.44
CA SER A 174 12.80 -17.70 5.57
C SER A 174 12.49 -16.21 5.46
N ALA A 175 13.42 -15.37 5.94
CA ALA A 175 13.27 -13.92 5.90
C ALA A 175 13.14 -13.42 4.45
N TYR A 176 12.27 -12.45 4.20
CA TYR A 176 12.12 -11.82 2.90
C TYR A 176 11.70 -10.36 3.02
N THR A 177 11.99 -9.60 1.96
CA THR A 177 11.35 -8.33 1.68
C THR A 177 10.77 -8.34 0.26
N ALA A 178 9.78 -7.50 0.01
CA ALA A 178 9.17 -7.30 -1.30
C ALA A 178 8.45 -5.96 -1.36
N ASP A 179 8.30 -5.42 -2.56
CA ASP A 179 7.41 -4.30 -2.82
C ASP A 179 6.08 -4.80 -3.37
N TYR A 180 4.99 -4.29 -2.80
CA TYR A 180 3.62 -4.53 -3.25
C TYR A 180 3.02 -3.25 -3.81
N TYR A 181 2.49 -3.35 -5.02
CA TYR A 181 1.73 -2.29 -5.69
C TYR A 181 0.29 -2.77 -5.86
N PHE A 182 -0.65 -2.02 -5.31
CA PHE A 182 -2.08 -2.33 -5.33
C PHE A 182 -2.77 -1.43 -6.34
N TYR A 183 -3.51 -2.02 -7.27
CA TYR A 183 -4.10 -1.35 -8.41
C TYR A 183 -5.63 -1.38 -8.34
N ALA A 184 -6.24 -0.24 -8.68
CA ALA A 184 -7.67 -0.09 -8.84
C ALA A 184 -7.99 0.58 -10.20
N PRO A 185 -9.24 0.52 -10.70
CA PRO A 185 -9.64 1.25 -11.90
C PRO A 185 -9.30 2.74 -11.80
N ALA A 186 -8.67 3.28 -12.85
CA ALA A 186 -8.39 4.71 -12.95
C ALA A 186 -9.71 5.50 -12.98
N LYS A 187 -9.74 6.64 -12.29
CA LYS A 187 -10.91 7.52 -12.21
C LYS A 187 -10.91 8.53 -13.32
#